data_81ef60219aa1cad8348df441bbd3b44c
#
_entry.id   81ef60219aa1cad8348df441bbd3b44c
#
_cell.length_a   1.000
_cell.length_b   1.000
_cell.length_c   1.000
_cell.angle_alpha   90.00
_cell.angle_beta   90.00
_cell.angle_gamma   90.00
#
_symmetry.space_group_name_H-M   'P 1'
#
loop_
_entity.id
_entity.type
_entity.pdbx_description
1 polymer ?
#
loop_
_entity_poly.entity_id
_entity_poly.type
_entity_poly.pdbx_seq_one_letter_code
_entity_poly.pdbx_strand_id
1 'polypeptide(L)'
;MDEFQFKQVIVVRRDLEMGKGKTAVQVAHAAVSAAEEARKRFTDWWETWMREGQCKVAVRVGSEEEIFQLERKSRELRLPLALIRDRGLTQIEPGTTTCLGIGPAPSSVIDTLTGNLSLL
;
A
#
# COMPACT_ATOMS: atom_id res chain seq x y z
N MET A 1 6.64 -7.71 -19.53
CA MET A 1 6.83 -8.83 -18.60
C MET A 1 7.32 -8.29 -17.27
N ASP A 2 6.70 -8.75 -16.21
CA ASP A 2 7.08 -8.32 -14.87
C ASP A 2 8.33 -9.08 -14.43
N GLU A 3 9.42 -8.36 -14.18
CA GLU A 3 10.66 -8.96 -13.73
C GLU A 3 10.60 -9.44 -12.29
N PHE A 4 9.56 -8.98 -11.56
CA PHE A 4 9.42 -9.26 -10.14
C PHE A 4 8.28 -10.23 -9.91
N GLN A 5 8.56 -11.30 -9.17
CA GLN A 5 7.52 -12.26 -8.78
C GLN A 5 6.60 -11.68 -7.72
N PHE A 6 7.14 -10.80 -6.87
CA PHE A 6 6.41 -10.19 -5.77
C PHE A 6 6.51 -8.68 -5.84
N LYS A 7 5.43 -8.02 -5.42
CA LYS A 7 5.37 -6.58 -5.48
C LYS A 7 4.50 -6.06 -4.33
N GLN A 8 4.82 -4.86 -3.90
CA GLN A 8 4.03 -4.10 -2.93
C GLN A 8 3.46 -2.89 -3.62
N VAL A 9 2.21 -2.57 -3.33
CA VAL A 9 1.59 -1.34 -3.82
C VAL A 9 1.16 -0.48 -2.65
N ILE A 10 1.36 0.82 -2.79
CA ILE A 10 0.87 1.79 -1.81
C ILE A 10 -0.18 2.64 -2.52
N VAL A 11 -1.40 2.65 -1.97
CA VAL A 11 -2.53 3.41 -2.52
C VAL A 11 -2.68 4.67 -1.69
N VAL A 12 -2.62 5.83 -2.34
CA VAL A 12 -2.61 7.14 -1.68
C VAL A 12 -3.86 7.93 -2.05
N ARG A 13 -4.48 8.56 -1.06
CA ARG A 13 -5.61 9.47 -1.30
C ARG A 13 -5.09 10.79 -1.84
N ARG A 14 -5.43 11.07 -3.08
CA ARG A 14 -5.02 12.33 -3.70
C ARG A 14 -5.91 13.49 -3.31
N ASP A 15 -7.16 13.23 -2.95
CA ASP A 15 -8.12 14.25 -2.56
C ASP A 15 -7.72 15.04 -1.31
N LEU A 16 -6.83 14.49 -0.48
CA LEU A 16 -6.31 15.18 0.69
C LEU A 16 -5.30 16.27 0.36
N GLU A 17 -4.75 16.25 -0.85
CA GLU A 17 -3.77 17.25 -1.32
C GLU A 17 -2.59 17.41 -0.36
N MET A 18 -2.10 16.29 0.17
CA MET A 18 -0.94 16.32 1.07
C MET A 18 0.29 16.84 0.34
N GLY A 19 1.12 17.62 1.04
CA GLY A 19 2.39 18.06 0.51
C GLY A 19 3.35 16.90 0.26
N LYS A 20 4.43 17.16 -0.47
CA LYS A 20 5.39 16.11 -0.87
C LYS A 20 6.00 15.39 0.33
N GLY A 21 6.43 16.13 1.36
CA GLY A 21 7.02 15.53 2.55
C GLY A 21 6.03 14.65 3.29
N LYS A 22 4.82 15.15 3.49
CA LYS A 22 3.74 14.40 4.15
C LYS A 22 3.42 13.13 3.38
N THR A 23 3.25 13.24 2.05
CA THR A 23 2.97 12.10 1.19
C THR A 23 4.08 11.05 1.30
N ALA A 24 5.34 11.47 1.23
CA ALA A 24 6.48 10.55 1.31
C ALA A 24 6.48 9.78 2.64
N VAL A 25 6.22 10.47 3.75
CA VAL A 25 6.21 9.84 5.08
C VAL A 25 5.04 8.84 5.20
N GLN A 26 3.85 9.22 4.73
CA GLN A 26 2.69 8.32 4.78
C GLN A 26 2.91 7.07 3.93
N VAL A 27 3.48 7.24 2.74
CA VAL A 27 3.84 6.12 1.87
C VAL A 27 4.85 5.19 2.56
N ALA A 28 5.86 5.77 3.21
CA ALA A 28 6.88 5.00 3.92
C ALA A 28 6.26 4.21 5.07
N HIS A 29 5.35 4.81 5.83
CA HIS A 29 4.63 4.10 6.90
C HIS A 29 3.86 2.90 6.34
N ALA A 30 3.13 3.09 5.25
CA ALA A 30 2.36 2.03 4.63
C ALA A 30 3.27 0.89 4.15
N ALA A 31 4.40 1.24 3.54
CA ALA A 31 5.35 0.25 3.02
C ALA A 31 5.93 -0.60 4.14
N VAL A 32 6.38 0.03 5.23
CA VAL A 32 6.98 -0.69 6.35
C VAL A 32 5.96 -1.57 7.06
N SER A 33 4.77 -1.03 7.34
CA SER A 33 3.74 -1.77 8.09
C SER A 33 3.20 -2.96 7.31
N ALA A 34 2.95 -2.80 6.00
CA ALA A 34 2.48 -3.91 5.18
C ALA A 34 3.58 -4.98 5.01
N ALA A 35 4.84 -4.56 4.83
CA ALA A 35 5.95 -5.49 4.73
C ALA A 35 6.13 -6.30 6.02
N GLU A 36 5.92 -5.68 7.18
CA GLU A 36 6.00 -6.38 8.46
C GLU A 36 4.90 -7.43 8.59
N GLU A 37 3.68 -7.13 8.14
CA GLU A 37 2.61 -8.12 8.09
C GLU A 37 2.98 -9.30 7.20
N ALA A 38 3.56 -9.04 6.04
CA ALA A 38 4.02 -10.10 5.14
C ALA A 38 5.12 -10.93 5.77
N ARG A 39 6.07 -10.30 6.47
CA ARG A 39 7.16 -11.00 7.13
C ARG A 39 6.62 -12.00 8.16
N LYS A 40 5.57 -11.64 8.89
CA LYS A 40 4.97 -12.49 9.93
C LYS A 40 4.10 -13.62 9.36
N ARG A 41 3.35 -13.35 8.30
CA ARG A 41 2.30 -14.26 7.81
C ARG A 41 2.69 -14.99 6.53
N PHE A 42 3.56 -14.40 5.73
CA PHE A 42 3.97 -14.92 4.43
C PHE A 42 5.48 -14.71 4.26
N THR A 43 6.25 -15.34 5.14
CA THR A 43 7.69 -15.14 5.21
C THR A 43 8.39 -15.39 3.87
N ASP A 44 7.98 -16.43 3.14
CA ASP A 44 8.58 -16.74 1.84
C ASP A 44 8.35 -15.62 0.81
N TRP A 45 7.17 -15.03 0.80
CA TRP A 45 6.88 -13.88 -0.07
C TRP A 45 7.78 -12.70 0.29
N TRP A 46 7.86 -12.41 1.58
CA TRP A 46 8.67 -11.31 2.08
C TRP A 46 10.16 -11.51 1.73
N GLU A 47 10.69 -12.71 1.97
CA GLU A 47 12.09 -13.01 1.68
C GLU A 47 12.42 -12.88 0.20
N THR A 48 11.58 -13.42 -0.66
CA THR A 48 11.79 -13.33 -2.11
C THR A 48 11.71 -11.89 -2.57
N TRP A 49 10.70 -11.15 -2.10
CA TRP A 49 10.55 -9.73 -2.41
C TRP A 49 11.78 -8.93 -2.00
N MET A 50 12.30 -9.18 -0.82
CA MET A 50 13.52 -8.51 -0.34
C MET A 50 14.71 -8.80 -1.26
N ARG A 51 14.89 -10.07 -1.64
CA ARG A 51 15.99 -10.46 -2.53
C ARG A 51 15.85 -9.88 -3.92
N GLU A 52 14.61 -9.74 -4.42
CA GLU A 52 14.36 -9.18 -5.75
C GLU A 52 14.55 -7.65 -5.81
N GLY A 53 14.73 -6.99 -4.69
CA GLY A 53 14.96 -5.56 -4.62
C GLY A 53 13.79 -4.75 -4.13
N GLN A 54 12.79 -5.38 -3.50
CA GLN A 54 11.67 -4.68 -2.84
C GLN A 54 10.82 -3.85 -3.80
N CYS A 55 10.39 -4.46 -4.90
CA CYS A 55 9.56 -3.77 -5.89
C CYS A 55 8.33 -3.11 -5.24
N LYS A 56 8.17 -1.81 -5.45
CA LYS A 56 7.05 -1.03 -4.92
C LYS A 56 6.51 -0.13 -6.01
N VAL A 57 5.19 0.07 -5.97
CA VAL A 57 4.53 1.02 -6.86
C VAL A 57 3.59 1.86 -6.00
N ALA A 58 3.61 3.17 -6.19
CA ALA A 58 2.67 4.07 -5.54
C ALA A 58 1.61 4.51 -6.55
N VAL A 59 0.35 4.31 -6.20
CA VAL A 59 -0.80 4.65 -7.04
C VAL A 59 -1.74 5.57 -6.27
N ARG A 60 -2.68 6.17 -6.96
CA ARG A 60 -3.61 7.13 -6.35
C ARG A 60 -5.05 6.72 -6.52
N VAL A 61 -5.86 7.14 -5.55
CA VAL A 61 -7.32 7.09 -5.61
C VAL A 61 -7.86 8.48 -5.24
N GLY A 62 -9.12 8.71 -5.51
CA GLY A 62 -9.73 10.01 -5.30
C GLY A 62 -10.54 10.15 -4.03
N SER A 63 -10.67 9.10 -3.22
CA SER A 63 -11.53 9.15 -2.04
C SER A 63 -11.16 8.10 -1.00
N GLU A 64 -11.61 8.34 0.23
CA GLU A 64 -11.49 7.37 1.31
C GLU A 64 -12.28 6.10 1.00
N GLU A 65 -13.44 6.25 0.38
CA GLU A 65 -14.28 5.11 0.00
C GLU A 65 -13.54 4.13 -0.91
N GLU A 66 -12.80 4.65 -1.89
CA GLU A 66 -12.01 3.80 -2.78
C GLU A 66 -10.94 3.00 -2.01
N ILE A 67 -10.31 3.62 -1.01
CA ILE A 67 -9.34 2.91 -0.16
C ILE A 67 -10.03 1.78 0.60
N PHE A 68 -11.19 2.04 1.18
CA PHE A 68 -11.92 1.02 1.95
C PHE A 68 -12.39 -0.13 1.06
N GLN A 69 -12.77 0.14 -0.18
CA GLN A 69 -13.12 -0.92 -1.14
C GLN A 69 -11.93 -1.81 -1.42
N LEU A 70 -10.76 -1.23 -1.65
CA LEU A 70 -9.52 -1.99 -1.88
C LEU A 70 -9.10 -2.76 -0.63
N GLU A 71 -9.28 -2.18 0.54
CA GLU A 71 -8.99 -2.88 1.80
C GLU A 71 -9.86 -4.14 1.93
N ARG A 72 -11.16 -4.02 1.67
CA ARG A 72 -12.07 -5.17 1.75
C ARG A 72 -11.65 -6.28 0.78
N LYS A 73 -11.37 -5.91 -0.47
CA LYS A 73 -10.93 -6.90 -1.48
C LYS A 73 -9.63 -7.58 -1.07
N SER A 74 -8.69 -6.80 -0.53
CA SER A 74 -7.41 -7.33 -0.07
C SER A 74 -7.59 -8.31 1.07
N ARG A 75 -8.49 -8.01 2.01
CA ARG A 75 -8.79 -8.91 3.14
C ARG A 75 -9.47 -10.19 2.67
N GLU A 76 -10.38 -10.09 1.69
CA GLU A 76 -11.03 -11.27 1.10
C GLU A 76 -10.00 -12.21 0.46
N LEU A 77 -8.96 -11.65 -0.14
CA LEU A 77 -7.87 -12.41 -0.72
C LEU A 77 -6.80 -12.81 0.31
N ARG A 78 -7.00 -12.43 1.57
CA ARG A 78 -6.09 -12.72 2.69
C ARG A 78 -4.66 -12.21 2.48
N LEU A 79 -4.53 -11.08 1.83
CA LEU A 79 -3.24 -10.47 1.57
C LEU A 79 -2.70 -9.72 2.79
N PRO A 80 -1.37 -9.63 2.93
CA PRO A 80 -0.81 -8.73 3.94
C PRO A 80 -1.09 -7.29 3.55
N LEU A 81 -1.55 -6.48 4.51
CA LEU A 81 -1.91 -5.09 4.23
C LEU A 81 -1.79 -4.25 5.50
N ALA A 82 -1.74 -2.93 5.32
CA ALA A 82 -1.75 -1.98 6.42
C ALA A 82 -2.48 -0.72 5.99
N LEU A 83 -3.49 -0.35 6.78
CA LEU A 83 -4.22 0.89 6.60
C LEU A 83 -3.56 1.95 7.48
N ILE A 84 -3.21 3.11 6.89
CA ILE A 84 -2.50 4.16 7.60
C ILE A 84 -3.44 5.32 7.90
N ARG A 85 -3.46 5.74 9.15
CA ARG A 85 -4.24 6.89 9.62
C ARG A 85 -3.30 7.98 10.11
N ASP A 86 -3.67 9.22 9.85
CA ASP A 86 -2.89 10.35 10.33
C ASP A 86 -3.00 10.49 11.84
N ARG A 87 -1.90 10.80 12.51
CA ARG A 87 -1.87 10.93 13.98
C ARG A 87 -2.29 12.30 14.47
N GLY A 88 -2.59 13.25 13.58
CA GLY A 88 -3.00 14.57 13.98
C GLY A 88 -1.86 15.53 14.28
N LEU A 89 -0.66 15.22 13.82
CA LEU A 89 0.51 16.10 13.99
C LEU A 89 0.65 17.08 12.82
N THR A 90 -0.37 17.14 11.97
CA THR A 90 -0.35 17.94 10.75
C THR A 90 -1.68 18.68 10.61
N GLN A 91 -1.90 19.30 9.43
CA GLN A 91 -3.15 20.02 9.13
C GLN A 91 -4.33 19.08 8.85
N ILE A 92 -4.09 17.78 8.71
CA ILE A 92 -5.13 16.79 8.47
C ILE A 92 -5.70 16.33 9.82
N GLU A 93 -7.01 16.14 9.90
CA GLU A 93 -7.65 15.71 11.13
C GLU A 93 -7.10 14.37 11.63
N PRO A 94 -6.91 14.23 12.97
CA PRO A 94 -6.48 12.94 13.54
C PRO A 94 -7.39 11.79 13.13
N GLY A 95 -6.80 10.67 12.79
CA GLY A 95 -7.54 9.47 12.41
C GLY A 95 -7.97 9.41 10.96
N THR A 96 -7.66 10.45 10.17
CA THR A 96 -7.95 10.43 8.73
C THR A 96 -7.12 9.35 8.04
N THR A 97 -7.78 8.48 7.29
CA THR A 97 -7.09 7.46 6.48
C THR A 97 -6.38 8.13 5.31
N THR A 98 -5.09 7.89 5.18
CA THR A 98 -4.27 8.52 4.14
C THR A 98 -3.79 7.56 3.07
N CYS A 99 -3.38 6.36 3.46
CA CYS A 99 -2.78 5.37 2.58
C CYS A 99 -3.19 3.96 2.95
N LEU A 100 -3.06 3.07 1.98
CA LEU A 100 -3.20 1.63 2.18
C LEU A 100 -1.99 0.94 1.54
N GLY A 101 -1.21 0.20 2.31
CA GLY A 101 -0.16 -0.65 1.78
C GLY A 101 -0.67 -2.06 1.59
N ILE A 102 -0.39 -2.68 0.46
CA ILE A 102 -0.77 -4.06 0.13
C ILE A 102 0.46 -4.80 -0.36
N GLY A 103 0.76 -5.91 0.26
CA GLY A 103 1.91 -6.72 -0.10
C GLY A 103 3.13 -6.48 0.77
N PRO A 104 4.25 -7.18 0.46
CA PRO A 104 4.46 -7.94 -0.79
C PRO A 104 3.56 -9.16 -0.92
N ALA A 105 3.13 -9.38 -2.13
CA ALA A 105 2.33 -10.52 -2.56
C ALA A 105 2.65 -10.82 -4.02
N PRO A 106 2.19 -11.95 -4.56
CA PRO A 106 2.45 -12.24 -5.97
C PRO A 106 1.99 -11.08 -6.87
N SER A 107 2.85 -10.68 -7.79
CA SER A 107 2.61 -9.51 -8.65
C SER A 107 1.30 -9.63 -9.42
N SER A 108 0.96 -10.81 -9.91
CA SER A 108 -0.27 -11.02 -10.65
C SER A 108 -1.51 -10.76 -9.77
N VAL A 109 -1.47 -11.13 -8.51
CA VAL A 109 -2.57 -10.89 -7.57
C VAL A 109 -2.70 -9.40 -7.28
N ILE A 110 -1.58 -8.73 -7.00
CA ILE A 110 -1.57 -7.27 -6.78
C ILE A 110 -2.18 -6.55 -7.99
N ASP A 111 -1.80 -6.97 -9.20
CA ASP A 111 -2.27 -6.32 -10.42
C ASP A 111 -3.79 -6.45 -10.63
N THR A 112 -4.40 -7.51 -10.14
CA THR A 112 -5.88 -7.63 -10.21
C THR A 112 -6.57 -6.56 -9.38
N LEU A 113 -5.92 -6.08 -8.33
CA LEU A 113 -6.49 -5.07 -7.43
C LEU A 113 -6.22 -3.64 -7.89
N THR A 114 -5.00 -3.37 -8.35
CA THR A 114 -4.54 -2.00 -8.53
C THR A 114 -3.90 -1.73 -9.88
N GLY A 115 -3.85 -2.72 -10.78
CA GLY A 115 -3.18 -2.57 -12.06
C GLY A 115 -3.79 -1.52 -12.98
N ASN A 116 -5.06 -1.14 -12.74
CA ASN A 116 -5.76 -0.13 -13.53
C ASN A 116 -5.69 1.27 -12.90
N LEU A 117 -5.06 1.43 -11.75
CA LEU A 117 -4.97 2.73 -11.08
C LEU A 117 -3.80 3.55 -11.63
N SER A 118 -3.97 4.86 -11.63
CA SER A 118 -2.93 5.78 -12.08
C SER A 118 -1.80 5.87 -11.07
N LEU A 119 -0.59 6.04 -11.57
CA LEU A 119 0.57 6.30 -10.71
C LEU A 119 0.41 7.61 -9.93
N LEU A 120 0.94 7.62 -8.74
CA LEU A 120 0.84 8.77 -7.84
C LEU A 120 1.49 10.05 -8.43
#